data_1ba5f39bf725edf6ec0b902e1a3bd082
#
_entry.id   1ba5f39bf725edf6ec0b902e1a3bd082
#
_cell.length_a   1.000
_cell.length_b   1.000
_cell.length_c   1.000
_cell.angle_alpha   90.00
_cell.angle_beta   90.00
_cell.angle_gamma   90.00
#
_symmetry.space_group_name_H-M   'P 1'
#
loop_
_entity.id
_entity.type
_entity.pdbx_description
1 polymer ?
#
loop_
_entity_poly.entity_id
_entity_poly.type
_entity_poly.pdbx_seq_one_letter_code
_entity_poly.pdbx_strand_id
1 'polypeptide(L)'
;MQRDICRGLGAAALAALLPSAAAEAHGFAGDRFFPATILTDDPFVASEASLPTVTLNPTQSDGSRELDIGPDLSMLITPNWDFTIGSDWQHIRSPGMPTVTGWGGLNTGTQYQLFINAPHEAMALAGLNVNWANTGSQAVGAPDFTTLSPTIDFGKGFGDLPDSLPWLRPFALTGNLSFDFPTKTQSMGMLNPNVFNYGFAIEYSIPYLQGEVRDIGLGPPFNRMIPLVEFALSSPFNRGFSGTTTGTVQPGVIWAGPYFQVGAEMIIPTNSLSGHGIGGVVQLHFYLDDLFPNGIGRPISQW
;
A
#
# COMPACT_ATOMS: atom_id res chain seq x y z
N MET A 1 -43.53 39.58 18.94
CA MET A 1 -42.25 39.30 19.57
C MET A 1 -42.21 37.82 19.89
N GLN A 2 -41.94 37.02 18.85
CA GLN A 2 -41.86 35.55 18.94
C GLN A 2 -41.26 35.06 17.61
N ARG A 3 -39.95 34.88 17.59
CA ARG A 3 -39.22 34.15 16.53
C ARG A 3 -37.89 33.72 17.09
N ASP A 4 -37.47 32.54 16.72
CA ASP A 4 -36.15 31.94 16.91
C ASP A 4 -36.03 30.91 18.07
N ILE A 5 -36.60 29.73 17.86
CA ILE A 5 -36.06 28.47 18.39
C ILE A 5 -36.42 27.38 17.37
N CYS A 6 -35.55 27.09 16.43
CA CYS A 6 -35.50 25.85 15.61
C CYS A 6 -34.31 25.85 14.66
N ARG A 7 -33.10 25.75 15.20
CA ARG A 7 -31.90 25.35 14.45
C ARG A 7 -30.94 24.70 15.42
N GLY A 8 -30.89 23.39 15.47
CA GLY A 8 -29.89 22.70 16.31
C GLY A 8 -30.20 21.23 16.60
N LEU A 9 -30.77 20.48 15.64
CA LEU A 9 -31.02 19.04 15.85
C LEU A 9 -30.88 18.25 14.53
N GLY A 10 -29.83 18.51 13.78
CA GLY A 10 -29.63 17.84 12.48
C GLY A 10 -28.29 17.16 12.28
N ALA A 11 -27.33 17.33 13.20
CA ALA A 11 -25.97 16.84 12.98
C ALA A 11 -25.53 15.66 13.89
N ALA A 12 -26.36 15.24 14.83
CA ALA A 12 -25.98 14.20 15.82
C ALA A 12 -26.54 12.79 15.52
N ALA A 13 -27.28 12.60 14.45
CA ALA A 13 -28.00 11.35 14.20
C ALA A 13 -27.39 10.44 13.13
N LEU A 14 -26.28 10.82 12.49
CA LEU A 14 -25.65 10.00 11.45
C LEU A 14 -24.43 9.17 11.94
N ALA A 15 -24.01 9.35 13.17
CA ALA A 15 -22.83 8.66 13.75
C ALA A 15 -23.15 7.33 14.46
N ALA A 16 -24.41 6.86 14.48
CA ALA A 16 -24.85 5.78 15.35
C ALA A 16 -25.23 4.48 14.64
N LEU A 17 -24.90 4.26 13.37
CA LEU A 17 -25.28 3.05 12.62
C LEU A 17 -24.13 2.41 11.84
N LEU A 18 -22.88 2.54 12.30
CA LEU A 18 -21.83 1.65 11.82
C LEU A 18 -21.82 0.42 12.73
N PRO A 19 -22.09 -0.80 12.21
CA PRO A 19 -21.88 -2.00 12.99
C PRO A 19 -20.41 -2.04 13.39
N SER A 20 -20.14 -2.20 14.68
CA SER A 20 -18.81 -2.56 15.16
C SER A 20 -18.55 -3.97 14.63
N ALA A 21 -17.93 -4.09 13.46
CA ALA A 21 -17.27 -5.31 13.07
C ALA A 21 -16.23 -5.60 14.16
N ALA A 22 -16.24 -6.78 14.72
CA ALA A 22 -15.12 -7.25 15.51
C ALA A 22 -13.87 -7.03 14.64
N ALA A 23 -12.86 -6.36 15.16
CA ALA A 23 -11.59 -6.22 14.46
C ALA A 23 -11.06 -7.64 14.25
N GLU A 24 -11.24 -8.17 13.06
CA GLU A 24 -10.49 -9.34 12.62
C GLU A 24 -9.09 -8.82 12.36
N ALA A 25 -8.09 -9.45 12.99
CA ALA A 25 -6.70 -9.08 12.86
C ALA A 25 -6.32 -9.05 11.36
N HIS A 26 -5.59 -8.02 10.96
CA HIS A 26 -4.93 -7.76 9.68
C HIS A 26 -5.48 -8.50 8.44
N GLY A 27 -6.04 -7.76 7.52
CA GLY A 27 -6.26 -8.17 6.13
C GLY A 27 -7.31 -9.24 5.88
N PHE A 28 -8.18 -9.58 6.85
CA PHE A 28 -9.23 -10.55 6.61
C PHE A 28 -10.57 -9.91 6.23
N ALA A 29 -11.23 -10.51 5.21
CA ALA A 29 -12.65 -10.30 4.93
C ALA A 29 -13.33 -11.67 4.83
N GLY A 30 -14.00 -12.10 5.90
CA GLY A 30 -14.48 -13.47 6.04
C GLY A 30 -13.31 -14.46 6.05
N ASP A 31 -13.37 -15.48 5.18
CA ASP A 31 -12.32 -16.49 5.08
C ASP A 31 -11.14 -16.05 4.19
N ARG A 32 -11.24 -14.87 3.56
CA ARG A 32 -10.21 -14.32 2.68
C ARG A 32 -9.18 -13.53 3.48
N PHE A 33 -7.93 -13.96 3.40
CA PHE A 33 -6.76 -13.18 3.78
C PHE A 33 -6.24 -12.39 2.57
N PHE A 34 -6.07 -11.09 2.72
CA PHE A 34 -5.36 -10.21 1.80
C PHE A 34 -3.97 -9.96 2.42
N PRO A 35 -2.88 -10.41 1.80
CA PRO A 35 -1.54 -10.13 2.28
C PRO A 35 -1.23 -8.65 2.12
N ALA A 36 -0.34 -8.12 2.95
CA ALA A 36 0.26 -6.81 2.69
C ALA A 36 1.07 -6.89 1.39
N THR A 37 0.62 -6.17 0.37
CA THR A 37 1.29 -6.08 -0.92
C THR A 37 2.54 -5.21 -0.82
N ILE A 38 3.51 -5.31 -1.76
CA ILE A 38 4.80 -4.65 -1.57
C ILE A 38 4.78 -3.22 -2.13
N LEU A 39 4.01 -2.96 -3.18
CA LEU A 39 4.05 -1.70 -3.93
C LEU A 39 2.69 -1.05 -4.13
N THR A 40 1.62 -1.78 -4.01
CA THR A 40 0.27 -1.23 -3.92
C THR A 40 -0.11 -1.12 -2.44
N ASP A 41 -0.83 -0.06 -2.07
CA ASP A 41 -1.31 0.11 -0.69
C ASP A 41 -2.33 -0.98 -0.34
N ASP A 42 -2.36 -1.36 0.93
CA ASP A 42 -3.23 -2.43 1.43
C ASP A 42 -4.66 -1.94 1.64
N PRO A 43 -5.69 -2.78 1.40
CA PRO A 43 -7.09 -2.37 1.52
C PRO A 43 -7.61 -2.39 2.96
N PHE A 44 -6.76 -2.56 3.97
CA PHE A 44 -7.11 -2.68 5.37
C PHE A 44 -6.23 -1.80 6.26
N VAL A 45 -6.68 -1.53 7.48
CA VAL A 45 -5.90 -0.84 8.52
C VAL A 45 -5.42 -1.86 9.55
N ALA A 46 -4.14 -1.77 9.94
CA ALA A 46 -3.52 -2.69 10.89
C ALA A 46 -2.37 -2.05 11.68
N SER A 47 -1.99 -2.66 12.80
CA SER A 47 -0.70 -2.38 13.44
C SER A 47 0.35 -3.32 12.86
N GLU A 48 1.26 -2.79 12.06
CA GLU A 48 2.23 -3.59 11.30
C GLU A 48 3.53 -2.84 11.04
N ALA A 49 4.57 -3.56 10.63
CA ALA A 49 5.86 -2.96 10.32
C ALA A 49 6.56 -3.70 9.17
N SER A 50 6.93 -2.97 8.13
CA SER A 50 7.83 -3.45 7.07
C SER A 50 9.27 -3.12 7.46
N LEU A 51 10.07 -4.13 7.82
CA LEU A 51 11.42 -3.99 8.37
C LEU A 51 12.38 -5.11 7.90
N PRO A 52 13.15 -4.89 6.85
CA PRO A 52 13.11 -3.79 5.89
C PRO A 52 12.31 -4.12 4.62
N THR A 53 12.00 -3.11 3.83
CA THR A 53 11.79 -3.24 2.39
C THR A 53 13.09 -2.86 1.68
N VAL A 54 13.61 -3.73 0.82
CA VAL A 54 14.84 -3.50 0.04
C VAL A 54 14.49 -3.54 -1.43
N THR A 55 14.65 -2.41 -2.12
CA THR A 55 14.30 -2.24 -3.53
C THR A 55 15.53 -1.92 -4.36
N LEU A 56 15.80 -2.71 -5.37
CA LEU A 56 16.72 -2.39 -6.45
C LEU A 56 15.91 -1.91 -7.65
N ASN A 57 15.88 -0.61 -7.86
CA ASN A 57 15.11 -0.02 -8.95
C ASN A 57 15.66 -0.41 -10.33
N PRO A 58 14.81 -0.50 -11.38
CA PRO A 58 15.26 -0.59 -12.76
C PRO A 58 16.24 0.55 -13.09
N THR A 59 17.21 0.29 -13.97
CA THR A 59 18.13 1.32 -14.43
C THR A 59 17.35 2.47 -15.07
N GLN A 60 17.55 3.68 -14.63
CA GLN A 60 16.88 4.87 -15.14
C GLN A 60 17.35 5.22 -16.57
N SER A 61 16.62 6.11 -17.26
CA SER A 61 16.95 6.50 -18.64
C SER A 61 18.31 7.18 -18.81
N ASP A 62 18.84 7.80 -17.75
CA ASP A 62 20.16 8.40 -17.68
C ASP A 62 21.29 7.38 -17.33
N GLY A 63 20.91 6.11 -17.13
CA GLY A 63 21.83 5.03 -16.72
C GLY A 63 22.08 4.95 -15.23
N SER A 64 21.43 5.75 -14.41
CA SER A 64 21.54 5.67 -12.95
C SER A 64 20.89 4.40 -12.41
N ARG A 65 21.43 3.92 -11.28
CA ARG A 65 20.94 2.78 -10.51
C ARG A 65 20.74 3.19 -9.07
N GLU A 66 19.63 2.77 -8.52
CA GLU A 66 19.19 3.12 -7.18
C GLU A 66 18.85 1.88 -6.37
N LEU A 67 19.38 1.84 -5.14
CA LEU A 67 19.05 0.87 -4.12
C LEU A 67 18.41 1.62 -2.96
N ASP A 68 17.21 1.23 -2.59
CA ASP A 68 16.46 1.80 -1.48
C ASP A 68 16.31 0.76 -0.38
N ILE A 69 16.43 1.21 0.87
CA ILE A 69 16.19 0.40 2.06
C ILE A 69 15.32 1.23 3.00
N GLY A 70 14.07 0.83 3.17
CA GLY A 70 13.11 1.59 3.96
C GLY A 70 12.46 0.78 5.07
N PRO A 71 12.29 1.36 6.27
CA PRO A 71 11.31 0.94 7.25
C PRO A 71 9.99 1.68 7.01
N ASP A 72 8.91 0.99 7.29
CA ASP A 72 7.56 1.54 7.41
C ASP A 72 6.87 0.96 8.64
N LEU A 73 6.11 1.79 9.35
CA LEU A 73 5.37 1.42 10.56
C LEU A 73 3.96 1.97 10.47
N SER A 74 2.98 1.11 10.58
CA SER A 74 1.57 1.46 10.76
C SER A 74 1.11 1.10 12.17
N MET A 75 0.28 1.95 12.78
CA MET A 75 -0.30 1.73 14.10
C MET A 75 -1.77 2.11 14.13
N LEU A 76 -2.60 1.21 14.60
CA LEU A 76 -4.02 1.48 14.83
C LEU A 76 -4.21 2.52 15.92
N ILE A 77 -4.89 3.62 15.61
CA ILE A 77 -5.38 4.62 16.57
C ILE A 77 -6.69 4.10 17.18
N THR A 78 -7.60 3.65 16.32
CA THR A 78 -8.84 2.94 16.68
C THR A 78 -8.92 1.65 15.85
N PRO A 79 -9.86 0.72 16.08
CA PRO A 79 -9.99 -0.49 15.26
C PRO A 79 -10.18 -0.24 13.76
N ASN A 80 -10.62 0.96 13.37
CA ASN A 80 -10.89 1.29 11.97
C ASN A 80 -10.04 2.45 11.44
N TRP A 81 -9.03 2.90 12.18
CA TRP A 81 -8.22 4.05 11.84
C TRP A 81 -6.79 3.84 12.26
N ASP A 82 -5.85 4.01 11.35
CA ASP A 82 -4.42 3.94 11.59
C ASP A 82 -3.69 5.25 11.28
N PHE A 83 -2.42 5.24 11.65
CA PHE A 83 -1.42 6.22 11.30
C PHE A 83 -0.17 5.49 10.85
N THR A 84 0.41 5.92 9.73
CA THR A 84 1.63 5.36 9.17
C THR A 84 2.78 6.36 9.20
N ILE A 85 3.99 5.84 9.32
CA ILE A 85 5.23 6.62 9.23
C ILE A 85 6.31 5.78 8.57
N GLY A 86 6.96 6.34 7.56
CA GLY A 86 8.00 5.67 6.81
C GLY A 86 9.08 6.62 6.31
N SER A 87 10.18 6.05 5.89
CA SER A 87 11.27 6.73 5.20
C SER A 87 12.14 5.67 4.52
N ASP A 88 12.95 6.08 3.56
CA ASP A 88 13.87 5.22 2.86
C ASP A 88 15.29 5.81 2.85
N TRP A 89 16.28 4.95 2.99
CA TRP A 89 17.67 5.28 2.74
C TRP A 89 18.01 4.88 1.32
N GLN A 90 18.57 5.82 0.56
CA GLN A 90 18.84 5.69 -0.87
C GLN A 90 20.34 5.64 -1.15
N HIS A 91 20.72 4.79 -2.11
CA HIS A 91 22.08 4.69 -2.64
C HIS A 91 22.02 4.77 -4.16
N ILE A 92 22.45 5.92 -4.72
CA ILE A 92 22.32 6.22 -6.14
C ILE A 92 23.71 6.26 -6.79
N ARG A 93 23.86 5.53 -7.90
CA ARG A 93 25.03 5.51 -8.76
C ARG A 93 24.67 5.98 -10.15
N SER A 94 25.20 7.14 -10.55
CA SER A 94 25.02 7.69 -11.89
C SER A 94 26.32 7.61 -12.70
N PRO A 95 26.27 7.30 -14.03
CA PRO A 95 27.45 7.24 -14.85
C PRO A 95 28.26 8.54 -14.84
N GLY A 96 29.55 8.43 -14.56
CA GLY A 96 30.46 9.59 -14.54
C GLY A 96 30.30 10.55 -13.36
N MET A 97 29.45 10.24 -12.39
CA MET A 97 29.22 11.02 -11.18
C MET A 97 29.66 10.27 -9.92
N PRO A 98 30.05 10.97 -8.85
CA PRO A 98 30.22 10.32 -7.54
C PRO A 98 28.92 9.66 -7.07
N THR A 99 29.06 8.51 -6.40
CA THR A 99 27.93 7.87 -5.73
C THR A 99 27.39 8.78 -4.63
N VAL A 100 26.08 8.93 -4.55
CA VAL A 100 25.41 9.67 -3.49
C VAL A 100 24.56 8.75 -2.63
N THR A 101 24.43 9.10 -1.34
CA THR A 101 23.61 8.37 -0.37
C THR A 101 22.91 9.36 0.55
N GLY A 102 21.72 8.99 1.02
CA GLY A 102 20.99 9.82 1.96
C GLY A 102 19.61 9.26 2.25
N TRP A 103 18.87 9.91 3.15
CA TRP A 103 17.46 9.63 3.39
C TRP A 103 16.60 10.34 2.35
N GLY A 104 15.61 9.64 1.77
CA GLY A 104 14.71 10.15 0.74
C GLY A 104 13.67 11.15 1.27
N GLY A 105 13.33 11.08 2.54
CA GLY A 105 12.38 11.97 3.19
C GLY A 105 11.43 11.24 4.12
N LEU A 106 10.67 11.99 4.89
CA LEU A 106 9.66 11.48 5.80
C LEU A 106 8.33 11.38 5.08
N ASN A 107 7.73 10.18 5.12
CA ASN A 107 6.36 9.92 4.72
C ASN A 107 5.52 9.69 5.96
N THR A 108 4.32 10.23 5.99
CA THR A 108 3.30 9.90 6.98
C THR A 108 1.97 9.69 6.29
N GLY A 109 1.15 8.81 6.84
CA GLY A 109 -0.18 8.53 6.31
C GLY A 109 -1.20 8.37 7.42
N THR A 110 -2.45 8.39 7.04
CA THR A 110 -3.55 8.01 7.90
C THR A 110 -4.66 7.43 7.04
N GLN A 111 -5.23 6.31 7.48
CA GLN A 111 -6.22 5.57 6.72
C GLN A 111 -7.40 5.21 7.60
N TYR A 112 -8.58 5.23 7.03
CA TYR A 112 -9.82 4.87 7.70
C TYR A 112 -10.55 3.79 6.92
N GLN A 113 -10.83 2.65 7.58
CA GLN A 113 -11.58 1.54 7.02
C GLN A 113 -13.03 1.94 6.81
N LEU A 114 -13.46 2.03 5.55
CA LEU A 114 -14.83 2.41 5.19
C LEU A 114 -15.81 1.26 5.42
N PHE A 115 -15.43 0.06 4.99
CA PHE A 115 -16.20 -1.16 5.22
C PHE A 115 -15.35 -2.42 5.05
N ILE A 116 -15.81 -3.49 5.69
CA ILE A 116 -15.41 -4.88 5.43
C ILE A 116 -16.71 -5.67 5.22
N ASN A 117 -16.80 -6.39 4.10
CA ASN A 117 -17.94 -7.20 3.71
C ASN A 117 -17.51 -8.67 3.62
N ALA A 118 -17.53 -9.37 4.75
CA ALA A 118 -17.10 -10.75 4.89
C ALA A 118 -17.79 -11.73 3.90
N PRO A 119 -19.14 -11.72 3.72
CA PRO A 119 -19.81 -12.61 2.77
C PRO A 119 -19.38 -12.45 1.32
N HIS A 120 -18.87 -11.29 0.95
CA HIS A 120 -18.41 -10.98 -0.39
C HIS A 120 -16.89 -10.82 -0.49
N GLU A 121 -16.16 -11.11 0.59
CA GLU A 121 -14.69 -10.95 0.65
C GLU A 121 -14.25 -9.58 0.08
N ALA A 122 -14.92 -8.51 0.48
CA ALA A 122 -14.67 -7.18 -0.06
C ALA A 122 -14.40 -6.18 1.06
N MET A 123 -13.46 -5.27 0.83
CA MET A 123 -13.14 -4.19 1.76
C MET A 123 -12.67 -2.95 1.01
N ALA A 124 -12.80 -1.80 1.66
CA ALA A 124 -12.25 -0.56 1.15
C ALA A 124 -11.92 0.39 2.31
N LEU A 125 -10.92 1.22 2.07
CA LEU A 125 -10.52 2.31 2.96
C LEU A 125 -10.33 3.61 2.17
N ALA A 126 -10.25 4.73 2.89
CA ALA A 126 -9.82 6.01 2.37
C ALA A 126 -8.72 6.57 3.26
N GLY A 127 -7.73 7.21 2.66
CA GLY A 127 -6.56 7.72 3.35
C GLY A 127 -6.03 9.04 2.81
N LEU A 128 -5.03 9.54 3.49
CA LEU A 128 -4.23 10.68 3.10
C LEU A 128 -2.77 10.41 3.43
N ASN A 129 -1.93 10.34 2.42
CA ASN A 129 -0.49 10.25 2.57
C ASN A 129 0.15 11.62 2.38
N VAL A 130 1.24 11.90 3.11
CA VAL A 130 1.95 13.16 3.07
C VAL A 130 3.46 12.91 2.99
N ASN A 131 4.06 13.34 1.88
CA ASN A 131 5.51 13.42 1.73
C ASN A 131 5.97 14.81 2.19
N TRP A 132 6.79 14.87 3.25
CA TRP A 132 7.15 16.12 3.90
C TRP A 132 8.36 16.78 3.26
N ALA A 133 8.23 18.08 2.98
CA ALA A 133 9.30 18.91 2.44
C ALA A 133 10.52 18.96 3.39
N ASN A 134 11.73 18.95 2.80
CA ASN A 134 13.00 19.20 3.50
C ASN A 134 13.29 18.25 4.69
N THR A 135 12.73 17.06 4.68
CA THR A 135 12.97 16.03 5.71
C THR A 135 14.03 15.02 5.28
N GLY A 136 14.39 15.01 4.01
CA GLY A 136 15.42 14.16 3.44
C GLY A 136 16.65 14.90 2.96
N SER A 137 17.59 14.14 2.38
CA SER A 137 18.84 14.66 1.83
C SER A 137 18.66 15.15 0.40
N GLN A 138 19.01 16.38 0.12
CA GLN A 138 19.02 16.91 -1.23
C GLN A 138 20.02 16.21 -2.16
N ALA A 139 21.04 15.54 -1.59
CA ALA A 139 22.02 14.77 -2.37
C ALA A 139 21.37 13.62 -3.15
N VAL A 140 20.31 13.03 -2.63
CA VAL A 140 19.52 11.98 -3.29
C VAL A 140 18.23 12.53 -3.92
N GLY A 141 18.06 13.84 -4.02
CA GLY A 141 16.91 14.46 -4.68
C GLY A 141 15.66 14.58 -3.80
N ALA A 142 15.78 14.47 -2.47
CA ALA A 142 14.64 14.64 -1.57
C ALA A 142 13.97 16.02 -1.80
N PRO A 143 12.61 16.06 -1.92
CA PRO A 143 11.91 17.26 -2.36
C PRO A 143 11.93 18.39 -1.32
N ASP A 144 11.97 19.63 -1.79
CA ASP A 144 11.84 20.85 -0.99
C ASP A 144 10.38 21.32 -0.87
N PHE A 145 9.43 20.50 -1.30
CA PHE A 145 7.98 20.75 -1.23
C PHE A 145 7.26 19.55 -0.63
N THR A 146 6.14 19.81 0.01
CA THR A 146 5.25 18.77 0.53
C THR A 146 4.31 18.30 -0.57
N THR A 147 4.03 17.00 -0.63
CA THR A 147 3.00 16.41 -1.49
C THR A 147 1.90 15.83 -0.63
N LEU A 148 0.65 16.15 -0.95
CA LEU A 148 -0.55 15.59 -0.33
C LEU A 148 -1.15 14.58 -1.30
N SER A 149 -1.40 13.36 -0.82
CA SER A 149 -1.86 12.25 -1.66
C SER A 149 -3.10 11.58 -1.03
N PRO A 150 -4.32 12.13 -1.24
CA PRO A 150 -5.55 11.41 -0.90
C PRO A 150 -5.61 10.10 -1.69
N THR A 151 -6.01 9.01 -1.01
CA THR A 151 -6.08 7.65 -1.56
C THR A 151 -7.41 6.97 -1.26
N ILE A 152 -7.76 6.00 -2.09
CA ILE A 152 -8.79 4.99 -1.86
C ILE A 152 -8.18 3.65 -2.22
N ASP A 153 -8.24 2.71 -1.27
CA ASP A 153 -7.70 1.37 -1.44
C ASP A 153 -8.83 0.37 -1.27
N PHE A 154 -8.79 -0.71 -2.05
CA PHE A 154 -9.86 -1.69 -2.09
C PHE A 154 -9.33 -3.10 -2.30
N GLY A 155 -10.09 -4.08 -1.78
CA GLY A 155 -9.83 -5.50 -1.97
C GLY A 155 -11.12 -6.27 -2.29
N LYS A 156 -11.03 -7.25 -3.18
CA LYS A 156 -12.11 -8.16 -3.55
C LYS A 156 -11.57 -9.57 -3.78
N GLY A 157 -11.95 -10.51 -2.95
CA GLY A 157 -11.76 -11.93 -3.15
C GLY A 157 -12.89 -12.52 -4.03
N PHE A 158 -12.62 -13.64 -4.67
CA PHE A 158 -13.59 -14.31 -5.55
C PHE A 158 -14.18 -15.58 -4.95
N GLY A 159 -14.14 -15.70 -3.61
CA GLY A 159 -14.70 -16.84 -2.87
C GLY A 159 -16.21 -17.02 -3.03
N ASP A 160 -16.92 -15.95 -3.36
CA ASP A 160 -18.36 -15.95 -3.64
C ASP A 160 -18.75 -16.43 -5.06
N LEU A 161 -17.77 -16.84 -5.89
CA LEU A 161 -18.05 -17.47 -7.17
C LEU A 161 -18.72 -18.85 -7.00
N PRO A 162 -19.56 -19.25 -7.99
CA PRO A 162 -20.23 -20.55 -7.97
C PRO A 162 -19.26 -21.74 -7.85
N ASP A 163 -19.71 -22.83 -7.23
CA ASP A 163 -18.93 -24.08 -7.10
C ASP A 163 -18.52 -24.72 -8.42
N SER A 164 -19.13 -24.30 -9.53
CA SER A 164 -18.71 -24.70 -10.89
C SER A 164 -17.39 -24.07 -11.34
N LEU A 165 -16.89 -23.06 -10.63
CA LEU A 165 -15.64 -22.34 -10.92
C LEU A 165 -14.65 -22.41 -9.75
N PRO A 166 -14.35 -23.60 -9.18
CA PRO A 166 -13.62 -23.71 -7.91
C PRO A 166 -12.21 -23.13 -7.99
N TRP A 167 -11.53 -23.25 -9.13
CA TRP A 167 -10.15 -22.79 -9.32
C TRP A 167 -10.02 -21.26 -9.45
N LEU A 168 -11.12 -20.53 -9.66
CA LEU A 168 -11.15 -19.08 -9.70
C LEU A 168 -11.40 -18.47 -8.31
N ARG A 169 -11.96 -19.23 -7.37
CA ARG A 169 -12.25 -18.77 -6.00
C ARG A 169 -11.00 -18.34 -5.23
N PRO A 170 -9.80 -18.96 -5.39
CA PRO A 170 -8.58 -18.51 -4.73
C PRO A 170 -8.03 -17.16 -5.22
N PHE A 171 -8.50 -16.64 -6.34
CA PHE A 171 -8.09 -15.33 -6.81
C PHE A 171 -8.64 -14.20 -5.94
N ALA A 172 -7.84 -13.13 -5.82
CA ALA A 172 -8.25 -11.84 -5.29
C ALA A 172 -7.68 -10.72 -6.15
N LEU A 173 -8.33 -9.56 -6.08
CA LEU A 173 -7.89 -8.31 -6.66
C LEU A 173 -7.81 -7.28 -5.54
N THR A 174 -6.64 -6.67 -5.34
CA THR A 174 -6.47 -5.47 -4.53
C THR A 174 -6.09 -4.30 -5.42
N GLY A 175 -6.24 -3.08 -4.94
CA GLY A 175 -5.81 -1.92 -5.70
C GLY A 175 -5.95 -0.62 -4.94
N ASN A 176 -5.19 0.37 -5.41
CA ASN A 176 -5.21 1.72 -4.89
C ASN A 176 -5.36 2.76 -5.99
N LEU A 177 -5.99 3.88 -5.65
CA LEU A 177 -6.15 5.06 -6.48
C LEU A 177 -5.76 6.28 -5.65
N SER A 178 -4.78 7.05 -6.08
CA SER A 178 -4.36 8.26 -5.38
C SER A 178 -4.07 9.42 -6.31
N PHE A 179 -4.13 10.63 -5.77
CA PHE A 179 -3.81 11.86 -6.48
C PHE A 179 -2.74 12.63 -5.72
N ASP A 180 -1.59 12.88 -6.35
CA ASP A 180 -0.53 13.68 -5.76
C ASP A 180 -0.74 15.16 -6.09
N PHE A 181 -0.75 15.98 -5.04
CA PHE A 181 -0.86 17.42 -5.09
C PHE A 181 0.37 18.06 -4.45
N PRO A 182 1.44 18.37 -5.23
CA PRO A 182 2.60 19.08 -4.72
C PRO A 182 2.22 20.52 -4.34
N THR A 183 2.67 20.95 -3.16
CA THR A 183 2.40 22.31 -2.62
C THR A 183 3.14 23.42 -3.35
N LYS A 184 4.18 23.07 -4.12
CA LYS A 184 4.86 23.99 -5.04
C LYS A 184 4.61 23.57 -6.50
N THR A 185 4.30 24.51 -7.35
CA THR A 185 4.14 24.26 -8.79
C THR A 185 5.46 24.05 -9.51
N GLN A 186 6.55 24.54 -8.93
CA GLN A 186 7.91 24.43 -9.47
C GLN A 186 8.92 24.35 -8.32
N SER A 187 9.96 23.55 -8.51
CA SER A 187 11.09 23.37 -7.60
C SER A 187 12.35 23.12 -8.40
N MET A 188 13.47 23.75 -8.00
CA MET A 188 14.79 23.61 -8.64
C MET A 188 14.76 23.80 -10.18
N GLY A 189 13.89 24.66 -10.69
CA GLY A 189 13.73 24.94 -12.12
C GLY A 189 12.85 23.94 -12.86
N MET A 190 12.35 22.89 -12.21
CA MET A 190 11.46 21.88 -12.79
C MET A 190 10.02 22.10 -12.32
N LEU A 191 9.07 21.83 -13.22
CA LEU A 191 7.63 21.85 -12.89
C LEU A 191 7.26 20.57 -12.13
N ASN A 192 6.42 20.71 -11.10
CA ASN A 192 5.89 19.62 -10.30
C ASN A 192 4.43 19.37 -10.71
N PRO A 193 4.13 18.44 -11.64
CA PRO A 193 2.76 18.16 -12.04
C PRO A 193 1.96 17.53 -10.90
N ASN A 194 0.64 17.68 -10.98
CA ASN A 194 -0.24 16.77 -10.25
C ASN A 194 -0.23 15.42 -10.96
N VAL A 195 -0.27 14.34 -10.18
CA VAL A 195 -0.17 12.96 -10.70
C VAL A 195 -1.37 12.15 -10.25
N PHE A 196 -1.93 11.37 -11.14
CA PHE A 196 -2.86 10.30 -10.81
C PHE A 196 -2.07 8.99 -10.75
N ASN A 197 -2.02 8.38 -9.57
CA ASN A 197 -1.44 7.07 -9.36
C ASN A 197 -2.56 6.04 -9.23
N TYR A 198 -2.35 4.89 -9.85
CA TYR A 198 -3.26 3.77 -9.76
C TYR A 198 -2.48 2.46 -9.83
N GLY A 199 -2.77 1.61 -8.88
CA GLY A 199 -2.16 0.30 -8.76
C GLY A 199 -3.21 -0.77 -8.57
N PHE A 200 -2.85 -2.01 -8.87
CA PHE A 200 -3.65 -3.18 -8.55
C PHE A 200 -2.76 -4.42 -8.49
N ALA A 201 -3.14 -5.37 -7.64
CA ALA A 201 -2.54 -6.68 -7.56
C ALA A 201 -3.57 -7.76 -7.91
N ILE A 202 -3.15 -8.76 -8.66
CA ILE A 202 -3.90 -9.99 -8.88
C ILE A 202 -3.16 -11.07 -8.10
N GLU A 203 -3.84 -11.64 -7.13
CA GLU A 203 -3.30 -12.61 -6.19
C GLU A 203 -3.95 -13.98 -6.38
N TYR A 204 -3.19 -15.06 -6.12
CA TYR A 204 -3.71 -16.41 -6.05
C TYR A 204 -3.33 -17.06 -4.72
N SER A 205 -4.27 -17.15 -3.80
CA SER A 205 -4.01 -17.66 -2.46
C SER A 205 -4.00 -19.19 -2.42
N ILE A 206 -2.82 -19.80 -2.28
CA ILE A 206 -2.70 -21.25 -2.04
C ILE A 206 -3.28 -21.65 -0.68
N PRO A 207 -3.10 -20.87 0.43
CA PRO A 207 -3.80 -21.12 1.67
C PRO A 207 -5.33 -21.21 1.52
N TYR A 208 -5.93 -20.26 0.81
CA TYR A 208 -7.37 -20.27 0.53
C TYR A 208 -7.79 -21.48 -0.33
N LEU A 209 -7.00 -21.80 -1.35
CA LEU A 209 -7.26 -22.98 -2.19
C LEU A 209 -7.37 -24.24 -1.34
N GLN A 210 -6.40 -24.45 -0.43
CA GLN A 210 -6.35 -25.68 0.35
C GLN A 210 -7.35 -25.70 1.53
N GLY A 211 -7.63 -24.52 2.13
CA GLY A 211 -8.58 -24.40 3.23
C GLY A 211 -10.05 -24.45 2.79
N GLU A 212 -10.38 -23.65 1.77
CA GLU A 212 -11.79 -23.31 1.44
C GLU A 212 -12.29 -23.95 0.15
N VAL A 213 -11.39 -24.43 -0.71
CA VAL A 213 -11.80 -24.97 -2.02
C VAL A 213 -11.46 -26.44 -2.14
N ARG A 214 -10.19 -26.78 -2.07
CA ARG A 214 -9.71 -28.15 -2.24
C ARG A 214 -8.30 -28.29 -1.70
N ASP A 215 -8.12 -29.20 -0.76
CA ASP A 215 -6.78 -29.61 -0.33
C ASP A 215 -6.08 -30.38 -1.48
N ILE A 216 -4.98 -29.82 -1.96
CA ILE A 216 -4.13 -30.39 -3.01
C ILE A 216 -2.85 -31.03 -2.44
N GLY A 217 -2.73 -31.10 -1.10
CA GLY A 217 -1.66 -31.79 -0.38
C GLY A 217 -0.32 -31.07 -0.42
N LEU A 218 -0.27 -29.74 -0.68
CA LEU A 218 0.97 -28.99 -0.58
C LEU A 218 1.35 -28.80 0.90
N GLY A 219 2.59 -29.18 1.23
CA GLY A 219 3.19 -28.95 2.54
C GLY A 219 4.00 -27.64 2.59
N PRO A 220 4.56 -27.32 3.78
CA PRO A 220 5.45 -26.17 3.93
C PRO A 220 6.68 -26.23 3.01
N PRO A 221 7.14 -25.10 2.48
CA PRO A 221 6.61 -23.73 2.65
C PRO A 221 5.49 -23.37 1.66
N PHE A 222 5.20 -24.21 0.66
CA PHE A 222 4.34 -23.93 -0.47
C PHE A 222 2.87 -23.69 -0.10
N ASN A 223 2.39 -24.34 0.96
CA ASN A 223 1.01 -24.18 1.46
C ASN A 223 0.71 -22.79 2.05
N ARG A 224 1.70 -21.91 2.16
CA ARG A 224 1.57 -20.54 2.66
C ARG A 224 1.95 -19.49 1.61
N MET A 225 2.13 -19.89 0.37
CA MET A 225 2.51 -18.98 -0.71
C MET A 225 1.29 -18.36 -1.38
N ILE A 226 1.42 -17.10 -1.72
CA ILE A 226 0.46 -16.31 -2.49
C ILE A 226 1.21 -15.71 -3.68
N PRO A 227 1.28 -16.42 -4.83
CA PRO A 227 1.74 -15.82 -6.07
C PRO A 227 0.88 -14.62 -6.45
N LEU A 228 1.52 -13.54 -6.94
CA LEU A 228 0.82 -12.32 -7.34
C LEU A 228 1.51 -11.63 -8.50
N VAL A 229 0.79 -10.71 -9.11
CA VAL A 229 1.35 -9.73 -10.04
C VAL A 229 0.79 -8.37 -9.66
N GLU A 230 1.68 -7.45 -9.29
CA GLU A 230 1.32 -6.07 -9.04
C GLU A 230 1.54 -5.19 -10.28
N PHE A 231 0.74 -4.14 -10.38
CA PHE A 231 0.82 -3.10 -11.41
C PHE A 231 0.80 -1.75 -10.69
N ALA A 232 1.85 -0.96 -10.84
CA ALA A 232 1.92 0.38 -10.30
C ALA A 232 2.12 1.37 -11.45
N LEU A 233 1.18 2.30 -11.63
CA LEU A 233 1.11 3.21 -12.75
C LEU A 233 0.92 4.66 -12.27
N SER A 234 1.59 5.60 -12.94
CA SER A 234 1.54 7.02 -12.63
C SER A 234 1.31 7.83 -13.89
N SER A 235 0.32 8.72 -13.87
CA SER A 235 -0.07 9.57 -15.00
C SER A 235 -0.17 11.02 -14.56
N PRO A 236 0.86 11.85 -14.85
CA PRO A 236 0.75 13.28 -14.68
C PRO A 236 -0.36 13.85 -15.58
N PHE A 237 -1.18 14.78 -15.06
CA PHE A 237 -2.34 15.26 -15.80
C PHE A 237 -2.38 16.77 -16.04
N ASN A 238 -1.34 17.51 -15.61
CA ASN A 238 -1.26 18.96 -15.85
C ASN A 238 0.19 19.45 -16.10
N ARG A 239 0.36 20.77 -16.21
CA ARG A 239 1.66 21.47 -16.33
C ARG A 239 2.53 20.98 -17.50
N GLY A 240 1.91 20.51 -18.60
CA GLY A 240 2.62 20.07 -19.81
C GLY A 240 3.07 18.60 -19.80
N PHE A 241 2.73 17.83 -18.77
CA PHE A 241 3.08 16.40 -18.66
C PHE A 241 1.94 15.45 -19.00
N SER A 242 0.75 15.97 -19.35
CA SER A 242 -0.42 15.14 -19.67
C SER A 242 -0.13 14.20 -20.84
N GLY A 243 -0.63 12.95 -20.72
CA GLY A 243 -0.48 11.93 -21.76
C GLY A 243 0.77 11.06 -21.62
N THR A 244 1.57 11.25 -20.56
CA THR A 244 2.73 10.40 -20.26
C THR A 244 2.37 9.49 -19.08
N THR A 245 2.25 8.19 -19.30
CA THR A 245 2.07 7.23 -18.21
C THR A 245 3.36 6.44 -18.04
N THR A 246 3.85 6.36 -16.82
CA THR A 246 4.96 5.51 -16.42
C THR A 246 4.47 4.43 -15.45
N GLY A 247 5.23 3.39 -15.24
CA GLY A 247 4.90 2.37 -14.25
C GLY A 247 5.64 1.06 -14.45
N THR A 248 5.29 0.10 -13.62
CA THR A 248 5.93 -1.22 -13.56
C THR A 248 4.91 -2.33 -13.46
N VAL A 249 5.32 -3.52 -13.90
CA VAL A 249 4.63 -4.80 -13.67
C VAL A 249 5.56 -5.65 -12.81
N GLN A 250 5.01 -6.22 -11.74
CA GLN A 250 5.81 -6.86 -10.70
C GLN A 250 5.27 -8.24 -10.35
N PRO A 251 5.68 -9.25 -11.11
CA PRO A 251 5.39 -10.63 -10.75
C PRO A 251 6.23 -11.05 -9.55
N GLY A 252 5.58 -11.72 -8.59
CA GLY A 252 6.23 -12.14 -7.37
C GLY A 252 5.48 -13.18 -6.57
N VAL A 253 5.89 -13.34 -5.33
CA VAL A 253 5.28 -14.24 -4.37
C VAL A 253 5.42 -13.69 -2.96
N ILE A 254 4.37 -13.79 -2.18
CA ILE A 254 4.36 -13.56 -0.74
C ILE A 254 4.23 -14.92 -0.05
N TRP A 255 5.08 -15.19 0.92
CA TRP A 255 4.93 -16.26 1.89
C TRP A 255 4.35 -15.67 3.19
N ALA A 256 3.15 -16.08 3.57
CA ALA A 256 2.44 -15.55 4.74
C ALA A 256 2.52 -16.52 5.91
N GLY A 257 3.24 -16.13 6.97
CA GLY A 257 3.28 -16.79 8.26
C GLY A 257 2.18 -16.28 9.21
N PRO A 258 2.14 -16.79 10.46
CA PRO A 258 1.17 -16.30 11.44
C PRO A 258 1.54 -14.97 12.09
N TYR A 259 2.79 -14.53 12.00
CA TYR A 259 3.31 -13.32 12.68
C TYR A 259 4.06 -12.38 11.74
N PHE A 260 4.40 -12.87 10.56
CA PHE A 260 5.13 -12.11 9.55
C PHE A 260 4.93 -12.72 8.17
N GLN A 261 5.18 -11.91 7.17
CA GLN A 261 5.29 -12.36 5.78
C GLN A 261 6.64 -11.98 5.18
N VAL A 262 7.03 -12.70 4.15
CA VAL A 262 8.18 -12.38 3.30
C VAL A 262 7.69 -12.32 1.86
N GLY A 263 7.88 -11.18 1.22
CA GLY A 263 7.55 -10.98 -0.18
C GLY A 263 8.80 -10.76 -1.03
N ALA A 264 8.76 -11.20 -2.27
CA ALA A 264 9.79 -10.96 -3.27
C ALA A 264 9.18 -10.82 -4.66
N GLU A 265 9.54 -9.75 -5.38
CA GLU A 265 9.02 -9.43 -6.70
C GLU A 265 10.12 -8.94 -7.65
N MET A 266 9.91 -9.18 -8.93
CA MET A 266 10.68 -8.54 -10.00
C MET A 266 10.00 -7.23 -10.39
N ILE A 267 10.78 -6.18 -10.64
CA ILE A 267 10.27 -4.88 -11.09
C ILE A 267 10.57 -4.74 -12.58
N ILE A 268 9.53 -4.77 -13.41
CA ILE A 268 9.63 -4.71 -14.87
C ILE A 268 9.01 -3.40 -15.36
N PRO A 269 9.78 -2.45 -15.92
CA PRO A 269 9.24 -1.21 -16.47
C PRO A 269 8.26 -1.45 -17.60
N THR A 270 7.15 -0.72 -17.64
CA THR A 270 6.13 -0.82 -18.70
C THR A 270 6.54 -0.14 -20.00
N ASN A 271 7.49 0.81 -19.93
CA ASN A 271 8.02 1.54 -21.08
C ASN A 271 9.40 2.16 -20.76
N SER A 272 10.03 2.76 -21.76
CA SER A 272 11.36 3.36 -21.63
C SER A 272 11.44 4.57 -20.69
N LEU A 273 10.32 5.23 -20.41
CA LEU A 273 10.26 6.33 -19.45
C LEU A 273 10.23 5.84 -18.00
N SER A 274 9.81 4.60 -17.81
CA SER A 274 9.78 3.93 -16.49
C SER A 274 11.11 3.28 -16.13
N GLY A 275 12.08 3.29 -17.05
CA GLY A 275 13.40 2.70 -16.86
C GLY A 275 13.73 1.58 -17.85
N HIS A 276 14.86 0.92 -17.62
CA HIS A 276 15.39 -0.16 -18.45
C HIS A 276 15.88 -1.32 -17.59
N GLY A 277 15.78 -2.52 -18.15
CA GLY A 277 16.18 -3.74 -17.42
C GLY A 277 15.15 -4.16 -16.37
N ILE A 278 15.58 -5.02 -15.47
CA ILE A 278 14.72 -5.59 -14.42
C ILE A 278 15.30 -5.18 -13.08
N GLY A 279 14.47 -4.64 -12.22
CA GLY A 279 14.73 -4.43 -10.80
C GLY A 279 14.19 -5.59 -9.95
N GLY A 280 14.20 -5.42 -8.65
CA GLY A 280 13.61 -6.37 -7.72
C GLY A 280 13.39 -5.77 -6.35
N VAL A 281 12.43 -6.32 -5.63
CA VAL A 281 12.13 -5.92 -4.27
C VAL A 281 11.98 -7.16 -3.39
N VAL A 282 12.42 -7.03 -2.14
CA VAL A 282 12.21 -8.01 -1.07
C VAL A 282 11.75 -7.27 0.17
N GLN A 283 10.72 -7.78 0.83
CA GLN A 283 10.16 -7.20 2.03
C GLN A 283 10.04 -8.26 3.13
N LEU A 284 10.40 -7.85 4.34
CA LEU A 284 10.04 -8.55 5.58
C LEU A 284 9.01 -7.67 6.31
N HIS A 285 7.82 -8.21 6.51
CA HIS A 285 6.70 -7.50 7.09
C HIS A 285 6.16 -8.24 8.31
N PHE A 286 5.94 -7.53 9.41
CA PHE A 286 5.51 -8.07 10.70
C PHE A 286 4.11 -7.62 11.04
N TYR A 287 3.28 -8.53 11.49
CA TYR A 287 1.94 -8.29 12.04
C TYR A 287 2.06 -7.99 13.54
N LEU A 288 2.11 -6.69 13.89
CA LEU A 288 2.33 -6.28 15.28
C LEU A 288 1.12 -6.57 16.17
N ASP A 289 -0.07 -6.56 15.61
CA ASP A 289 -1.31 -6.92 16.29
C ASP A 289 -1.33 -8.38 16.74
N ASP A 290 -0.74 -9.30 15.96
CA ASP A 290 -0.57 -10.70 16.36
C ASP A 290 0.65 -10.94 17.26
N LEU A 291 1.77 -10.24 16.98
CA LEU A 291 2.98 -10.37 17.78
C LEU A 291 2.81 -9.80 19.18
N PHE A 292 2.09 -8.69 19.31
CA PHE A 292 1.95 -7.94 20.55
C PHE A 292 0.48 -7.56 20.84
N PRO A 293 -0.45 -8.54 20.91
CA PRO A 293 -1.90 -8.27 21.00
C PRO A 293 -2.32 -7.52 22.26
N ASN A 294 -1.47 -7.47 23.28
CA ASN A 294 -1.71 -6.76 24.54
C ASN A 294 -0.79 -5.54 24.74
N GLY A 295 -0.06 -5.14 23.70
CA GLY A 295 0.92 -4.04 23.69
C GLY A 295 0.76 -3.15 22.50
N ILE A 296 1.86 -2.88 21.79
CA ILE A 296 1.93 -1.98 20.64
C ILE A 296 1.08 -2.43 19.45
N GLY A 297 0.65 -3.69 19.39
CA GLY A 297 -0.27 -4.17 18.36
C GLY A 297 -1.74 -3.78 18.59
N ARG A 298 -2.12 -3.34 19.83
CA ARG A 298 -3.48 -2.88 20.11
C ARG A 298 -3.71 -1.48 19.58
N PRO A 299 -4.97 -1.14 19.22
CA PRO A 299 -5.34 0.25 18.97
C PRO A 299 -4.98 1.15 20.17
N ILE A 300 -4.37 2.31 19.90
CA ILE A 300 -3.95 3.27 20.93
C ILE A 300 -5.13 3.69 21.83
N SER A 301 -6.32 3.81 21.25
CA SER A 301 -7.56 4.12 21.98
C SER A 301 -7.97 3.06 23.01
N GLN A 302 -7.30 1.91 23.04
CA GLN A 302 -7.58 0.79 23.95
C GLN A 302 -6.45 0.58 24.99
N TRP A 303 -5.43 1.43 25.04
CA TRP A 303 -4.30 1.41 26.01
C TRP A 303 -4.68 2.01 27.40
#